data_85bfed79098119e002a208635f1bb803
#
_entry.id   85bfed79098119e002a208635f1bb803
#
_cell.length_a   1.000
_cell.length_b   1.000
_cell.length_c   1.000
_cell.angle_alpha   90.00
_cell.angle_beta   90.00
_cell.angle_gamma   90.00
#
_symmetry.space_group_name_H-M   'P 1'
#
loop_
_entity.id
_entity.type
_entity.pdbx_description
1 polymer ?
#
loop_
_entity_poly.entity_id
_entity_poly.type
_entity_poly.pdbx_seq_one_letter_code
_entity_poly.pdbx_strand_id
1 'polypeptide(L)'
;MLIITAPGQGAQTPGFLAPWLEVPGVAERLGAASELAGCDLIRYGTTADADEIRDTAIAQPLLVAAALAAAGALAGGAHADAAAGHSVGELAAGVLAGVLSADDAMRLVRVRGAAMAAAAAAEPTGMTAVLGGDEETVLAAIARHGLTPANINAAGQIVAAGAIADLAAFAADPPAGARLRPLQVAGAFHTRYMAPAVAALRDAAAEVAVTDPYLTLLCNADGAAVTTGKEWLERIVAQVAAPVRWDLCLRTMADLGVTAIIELPPAGTLTGLARRALPGVAQLALKTPDQLAAARDLIEEHLSESDGPGHGHLPEWRLIVAPTSGTFRSPAGRFDATATGAMVALTSELGTVVTRGGERSLATPWPAEIIEWLVEDGDPVSEGQPLVRVQPREGV
;
A
#
# COMPACT_ATOMS: atom_id res chain seq x y z
N MET A 1 1.91 -12.76 -14.29
CA MET A 1 1.68 -12.24 -12.91
C MET A 1 1.71 -10.72 -12.95
N LEU A 2 0.66 -10.08 -12.47
CA LEU A 2 0.53 -8.63 -12.39
C LEU A 2 0.73 -8.14 -10.94
N ILE A 3 1.56 -7.10 -10.75
CA ILE A 3 1.76 -6.46 -9.46
C ILE A 3 1.29 -5.00 -9.48
N ILE A 4 0.56 -4.59 -8.44
CA ILE A 4 0.25 -3.18 -8.20
C ILE A 4 1.25 -2.61 -7.21
N THR A 5 1.81 -1.44 -7.55
CA THR A 5 2.80 -0.76 -6.72
C THR A 5 2.32 0.62 -6.29
N ALA A 6 2.65 1.01 -5.04
CA ALA A 6 2.33 2.33 -4.50
C ALA A 6 3.62 3.13 -4.22
N PRO A 7 3.72 4.37 -4.72
CA PRO A 7 4.93 5.17 -4.59
C PRO A 7 5.13 5.71 -3.16
N GLY A 8 6.38 6.07 -2.86
CA GLY A 8 6.79 6.75 -1.64
C GLY A 8 6.86 8.27 -1.76
N GLN A 9 7.25 8.91 -0.66
CA GLN A 9 7.42 10.36 -0.57
C GLN A 9 8.47 10.86 -1.59
N GLY A 10 8.17 11.99 -2.23
CA GLY A 10 8.97 12.59 -3.29
C GLY A 10 8.40 12.38 -4.69
N ALA A 11 7.35 11.55 -4.84
CA ALA A 11 6.65 11.36 -6.11
C ALA A 11 5.58 12.44 -6.35
N GLN A 12 5.05 13.08 -5.29
CA GLN A 12 3.98 14.08 -5.38
C GLN A 12 4.44 15.37 -6.06
N THR A 13 3.56 15.96 -6.87
CA THR A 13 3.72 17.26 -7.52
C THR A 13 2.48 18.14 -7.30
N PRO A 14 2.62 19.47 -7.29
CA PRO A 14 1.46 20.35 -7.16
C PRO A 14 0.36 20.00 -8.17
N GLY A 15 -0.87 19.91 -7.69
CA GLY A 15 -2.04 19.70 -8.54
C GLY A 15 -2.27 18.28 -9.06
N PHE A 16 -1.46 17.29 -8.68
CA PHE A 16 -1.54 15.94 -9.24
C PHE A 16 -2.89 15.24 -9.01
N LEU A 17 -3.64 15.62 -7.99
CA LEU A 17 -4.98 15.08 -7.72
C LEU A 17 -6.11 15.81 -8.45
N ALA A 18 -5.86 16.98 -9.03
CA ALA A 18 -6.94 17.76 -9.65
C ALA A 18 -7.71 16.98 -10.73
N PRO A 19 -7.07 16.25 -11.67
CA PRO A 19 -7.81 15.44 -12.65
C PRO A 19 -8.61 14.30 -12.02
N TRP A 20 -8.19 13.79 -10.86
CA TRP A 20 -8.82 12.66 -10.18
C TRP A 20 -10.17 13.03 -9.55
N LEU A 21 -10.41 14.30 -9.24
CA LEU A 21 -11.68 14.75 -8.66
C LEU A 21 -12.87 14.60 -9.63
N GLU A 22 -12.61 14.51 -10.93
CA GLU A 22 -13.62 14.28 -11.96
C GLU A 22 -14.08 12.81 -12.02
N VAL A 23 -13.36 11.90 -11.35
CA VAL A 23 -13.72 10.47 -11.31
C VAL A 23 -14.78 10.23 -10.24
N PRO A 24 -15.91 9.57 -10.56
CA PRO A 24 -16.98 9.32 -9.61
C PRO A 24 -16.48 8.64 -8.33
N GLY A 25 -16.87 9.17 -7.17
CA GLY A 25 -16.52 8.64 -5.85
C GLY A 25 -15.11 8.96 -5.35
N VAL A 26 -14.20 9.53 -6.17
CA VAL A 26 -12.85 9.90 -5.72
C VAL A 26 -12.87 11.07 -4.76
N ALA A 27 -13.63 12.13 -5.06
CA ALA A 27 -13.75 13.28 -4.16
C ALA A 27 -14.32 12.90 -2.79
N GLU A 28 -15.30 12.00 -2.75
CA GLU A 28 -15.90 11.47 -1.52
C GLU A 28 -14.87 10.69 -0.69
N ARG A 29 -14.13 9.77 -1.32
CA ARG A 29 -13.06 9.00 -0.66
C ARG A 29 -11.95 9.90 -0.12
N LEU A 30 -11.55 10.93 -0.88
CA LEU A 30 -10.55 11.90 -0.43
C LEU A 30 -11.06 12.77 0.71
N GLY A 31 -12.35 13.09 0.71
CA GLY A 31 -13.02 13.80 1.82
C GLY A 31 -12.97 12.97 3.11
N ALA A 32 -13.39 11.71 3.06
CA ALA A 32 -13.33 10.81 4.21
C ALA A 32 -11.87 10.58 4.69
N ALA A 33 -10.93 10.40 3.76
CA ALA A 33 -9.51 10.30 4.08
C ALA A 33 -8.95 11.57 4.75
N SER A 34 -9.43 12.75 4.35
CA SER A 34 -9.04 14.06 4.94
C SER A 34 -9.44 14.15 6.41
N GLU A 35 -10.63 13.66 6.76
CA GLU A 35 -11.10 13.62 8.16
C GLU A 35 -10.18 12.74 9.02
N LEU A 36 -9.84 11.55 8.54
CA LEU A 36 -8.95 10.60 9.22
C LEU A 36 -7.51 11.10 9.31
N ALA A 37 -7.02 11.74 8.25
CA ALA A 37 -5.70 12.36 8.20
C ALA A 37 -5.61 13.63 9.07
N GLY A 38 -6.75 14.28 9.35
CA GLY A 38 -6.81 15.54 10.09
C GLY A 38 -6.26 16.74 9.29
N CYS A 39 -6.26 16.64 7.94
CA CYS A 39 -5.84 17.72 7.06
C CYS A 39 -6.61 17.65 5.72
N ASP A 40 -6.75 18.78 5.03
CA ASP A 40 -7.46 18.87 3.76
C ASP A 40 -6.64 18.33 2.60
N LEU A 41 -6.73 17.00 2.37
CA LEU A 41 -5.99 16.31 1.32
C LEU A 41 -6.42 16.74 -0.09
N ILE A 42 -7.67 17.18 -0.26
CA ILE A 42 -8.15 17.72 -1.54
C ILE A 42 -7.40 19.01 -1.86
N ARG A 43 -7.37 19.95 -0.92
CA ARG A 43 -6.62 21.21 -1.08
C ARG A 43 -5.13 20.94 -1.33
N TYR A 44 -4.51 20.07 -0.53
CA TYR A 44 -3.09 19.74 -0.69
C TYR A 44 -2.78 19.05 -2.01
N GLY A 45 -3.66 18.21 -2.51
CA GLY A 45 -3.47 17.51 -3.78
C GLY A 45 -3.80 18.34 -5.03
N THR A 46 -4.49 19.49 -4.90
CA THR A 46 -4.98 20.25 -6.04
C THR A 46 -4.41 21.67 -6.15
N THR A 47 -4.35 22.42 -5.06
CA THR A 47 -4.04 23.86 -5.07
C THR A 47 -2.84 24.27 -4.24
N ALA A 48 -2.35 23.41 -3.35
CA ALA A 48 -1.17 23.67 -2.55
C ALA A 48 0.10 23.68 -3.40
N ASP A 49 1.07 24.48 -2.98
CA ASP A 49 2.35 24.59 -3.66
C ASP A 49 3.32 23.45 -3.29
N ALA A 50 4.50 23.45 -3.93
CA ALA A 50 5.49 22.41 -3.74
C ALA A 50 6.08 22.37 -2.32
N ASP A 51 6.14 23.51 -1.63
CA ASP A 51 6.70 23.59 -0.28
C ASP A 51 5.71 23.04 0.74
N GLU A 52 4.42 23.34 0.58
CA GLU A 52 3.36 22.81 1.44
C GLU A 52 3.28 21.28 1.37
N ILE A 53 3.27 20.69 0.15
CA ILE A 53 3.16 19.23 -0.03
C ILE A 53 4.46 18.48 0.22
N ARG A 54 5.56 19.19 0.50
CA ARG A 54 6.85 18.57 0.90
C ARG A 54 6.87 18.18 2.36
N ASP A 55 6.07 18.84 3.21
CA ASP A 55 5.96 18.48 4.62
C ASP A 55 5.58 17.01 4.77
N THR A 56 6.39 16.28 5.54
CA THR A 56 6.22 14.83 5.73
C THR A 56 4.87 14.49 6.39
N ALA A 57 4.37 15.35 7.26
CA ALA A 57 3.06 15.18 7.90
C ALA A 57 1.90 15.33 6.90
N ILE A 58 2.13 15.99 5.75
CA ILE A 58 1.15 16.16 4.67
C ILE A 58 1.41 15.16 3.54
N ALA A 59 2.66 15.03 3.10
CA ALA A 59 3.03 14.20 1.95
C ALA A 59 2.60 12.74 2.12
N GLN A 60 2.81 12.16 3.32
CA GLN A 60 2.52 10.75 3.53
C GLN A 60 1.03 10.44 3.49
N PRO A 61 0.14 11.11 4.24
CA PRO A 61 -1.30 10.92 4.10
C PRO A 61 -1.81 11.18 2.68
N LEU A 62 -1.28 12.21 2.02
CA LEU A 62 -1.66 12.58 0.66
C LEU A 62 -1.37 11.46 -0.33
N LEU A 63 -0.20 10.83 -0.25
CA LEU A 63 0.20 9.72 -1.12
C LEU A 63 -0.63 8.46 -0.89
N VAL A 64 -0.86 8.08 0.36
CA VAL A 64 -1.67 6.90 0.69
C VAL A 64 -3.11 7.11 0.23
N ALA A 65 -3.72 8.27 0.51
CA ALA A 65 -5.07 8.59 0.08
C ALA A 65 -5.21 8.59 -1.44
N ALA A 66 -4.23 9.16 -2.17
CA ALA A 66 -4.22 9.20 -3.63
C ALA A 66 -4.17 7.78 -4.22
N ALA A 67 -3.27 6.93 -3.68
CA ALA A 67 -3.15 5.54 -4.12
C ALA A 67 -4.45 4.75 -3.88
N LEU A 68 -5.05 4.88 -2.68
CA LEU A 68 -6.30 4.18 -2.34
C LEU A 68 -7.49 4.70 -3.14
N ALA A 69 -7.60 6.01 -3.38
CA ALA A 69 -8.67 6.57 -4.19
C ALA A 69 -8.60 6.09 -5.65
N ALA A 70 -7.40 6.04 -6.22
CA ALA A 70 -7.17 5.54 -7.57
C ALA A 70 -7.39 4.02 -7.68
N ALA A 71 -6.93 3.25 -6.70
CA ALA A 71 -7.19 1.82 -6.63
C ALA A 71 -8.70 1.54 -6.58
N GLY A 72 -9.46 2.31 -5.79
CA GLY A 72 -10.92 2.23 -5.76
C GLY A 72 -11.59 2.62 -7.09
N ALA A 73 -10.96 3.48 -7.91
CA ALA A 73 -11.45 3.83 -9.23
C ALA A 73 -11.11 2.75 -10.29
N LEU A 74 -10.05 1.95 -10.06
CA LEU A 74 -9.78 0.74 -10.83
C LEU A 74 -10.78 -0.37 -10.49
N ALA A 75 -11.35 -0.36 -9.26
CA ALA A 75 -12.23 -1.39 -8.74
C ALA A 75 -13.50 -1.52 -9.59
N GLY A 76 -13.71 -2.64 -10.09
CA GLY A 76 -14.60 -3.27 -11.03
C GLY A 76 -13.90 -4.49 -11.59
N GLY A 77 -12.63 -4.72 -11.20
CA GLY A 77 -11.80 -5.79 -11.74
C GLY A 77 -10.33 -5.71 -11.36
N ALA A 78 -9.94 -4.94 -10.32
CA ALA A 78 -8.55 -4.88 -9.92
C ALA A 78 -8.07 -6.21 -9.28
N HIS A 79 -7.91 -7.22 -10.11
CA HIS A 79 -7.22 -8.45 -9.74
C HIS A 79 -5.73 -8.25 -9.98
N ALA A 80 -4.98 -8.12 -8.89
CA ALA A 80 -3.54 -8.23 -8.91
C ALA A 80 -3.13 -9.53 -8.22
N ASP A 81 -2.04 -10.13 -8.66
CA ASP A 81 -1.46 -11.29 -7.99
C ASP A 81 -0.59 -10.88 -6.81
N ALA A 82 -0.05 -9.67 -6.87
CA ALA A 82 0.85 -9.15 -5.87
C ALA A 82 0.67 -7.64 -5.65
N ALA A 83 1.11 -7.18 -4.49
CA ALA A 83 1.21 -5.78 -4.14
C ALA A 83 2.56 -5.46 -3.50
N ALA A 84 3.07 -4.26 -3.76
CA ALA A 84 4.25 -3.72 -3.09
C ALA A 84 4.14 -2.20 -2.96
N GLY A 85 4.73 -1.63 -1.92
CA GLY A 85 4.81 -0.19 -1.76
C GLY A 85 6.24 0.24 -1.46
N HIS A 86 6.61 1.45 -1.84
CA HIS A 86 7.89 2.02 -1.48
C HIS A 86 7.73 2.88 -0.22
N SER A 87 8.39 2.53 0.87
CA SER A 87 8.31 3.27 2.14
C SER A 87 6.86 3.45 2.60
N VAL A 88 6.32 4.65 2.64
CA VAL A 88 4.92 4.93 3.03
C VAL A 88 3.91 4.23 2.13
N GLY A 89 4.27 3.95 0.88
CA GLY A 89 3.42 3.21 -0.06
C GLY A 89 3.10 1.78 0.40
N GLU A 90 3.88 1.19 1.31
CA GLU A 90 3.54 -0.13 1.87
C GLU A 90 2.19 -0.12 2.61
N LEU A 91 1.76 1.03 3.17
CA LEU A 91 0.43 1.13 3.79
C LEU A 91 -0.70 0.96 2.76
N ALA A 92 -0.57 1.59 1.59
CA ALA A 92 -1.52 1.37 0.51
C ALA A 92 -1.46 -0.07 -0.03
N ALA A 93 -0.26 -0.65 -0.18
CA ALA A 93 -0.09 -2.04 -0.58
C ALA A 93 -0.72 -3.02 0.43
N GLY A 94 -0.61 -2.76 1.73
CA GLY A 94 -1.25 -3.55 2.79
C GLY A 94 -2.77 -3.51 2.71
N VAL A 95 -3.37 -2.35 2.37
CA VAL A 95 -4.83 -2.26 2.12
C VAL A 95 -5.22 -3.06 0.89
N LEU A 96 -4.47 -2.94 -0.21
CA LEU A 96 -4.71 -3.71 -1.43
C LEU A 96 -4.63 -5.21 -1.21
N ALA A 97 -3.72 -5.65 -0.35
CA ALA A 97 -3.58 -7.05 0.03
C ALA A 97 -4.58 -7.51 1.12
N GLY A 98 -5.46 -6.64 1.58
CA GLY A 98 -6.47 -6.94 2.59
C GLY A 98 -5.94 -7.06 4.02
N VAL A 99 -4.72 -6.61 4.28
CA VAL A 99 -4.11 -6.72 5.62
C VAL A 99 -4.77 -5.79 6.62
N LEU A 100 -5.15 -4.57 6.20
CA LEU A 100 -5.83 -3.60 7.06
C LEU A 100 -6.86 -2.81 6.28
N SER A 101 -7.77 -2.15 6.99
CA SER A 101 -8.76 -1.26 6.39
C SER A 101 -8.12 0.02 5.85
N ALA A 102 -8.76 0.65 4.86
CA ALA A 102 -8.35 1.97 4.36
C ALA A 102 -8.35 3.02 5.48
N ASP A 103 -9.32 2.96 6.38
CA ASP A 103 -9.44 3.85 7.52
C ASP A 103 -8.27 3.72 8.49
N ASP A 104 -7.88 2.49 8.82
CA ASP A 104 -6.74 2.23 9.71
C ASP A 104 -5.43 2.61 9.05
N ALA A 105 -5.29 2.40 7.73
CA ALA A 105 -4.14 2.90 6.97
C ALA A 105 -4.04 4.42 7.06
N MET A 106 -5.16 5.15 6.95
CA MET A 106 -5.17 6.61 7.08
C MET A 106 -4.86 7.09 8.50
N ARG A 107 -5.35 6.40 9.53
CA ARG A 107 -4.98 6.69 10.94
C ARG A 107 -3.49 6.44 11.19
N LEU A 108 -2.95 5.31 10.72
CA LEU A 108 -1.52 4.97 10.87
C LEU A 108 -0.62 5.95 10.11
N VAL A 109 -0.97 6.29 8.87
CA VAL A 109 -0.13 7.21 8.08
C VAL A 109 -0.10 8.62 8.65
N ARG A 110 -1.20 9.09 9.25
CA ARG A 110 -1.23 10.35 9.99
C ARG A 110 -0.21 10.35 11.12
N VAL A 111 -0.23 9.32 11.96
CA VAL A 111 0.73 9.19 13.07
C VAL A 111 2.16 9.06 12.54
N ARG A 112 2.38 8.23 11.52
CA ARG A 112 3.69 8.03 10.89
C ARG A 112 4.25 9.34 10.35
N GLY A 113 3.48 10.07 9.56
CA GLY A 113 3.90 11.34 8.96
C GLY A 113 4.25 12.39 10.01
N ALA A 114 3.38 12.59 11.00
CA ALA A 114 3.59 13.55 12.08
C ALA A 114 4.81 13.18 12.95
N ALA A 115 4.97 11.92 13.34
CA ALA A 115 6.09 11.47 14.17
C ALA A 115 7.43 11.57 13.42
N MET A 116 7.47 11.22 12.13
CA MET A 116 8.67 11.37 11.31
C MET A 116 9.02 12.83 11.05
N ALA A 117 8.04 13.71 10.86
CA ALA A 117 8.26 15.16 10.75
C ALA A 117 8.86 15.73 12.04
N ALA A 118 8.32 15.35 13.20
CA ALA A 118 8.84 15.75 14.50
C ALA A 118 10.28 15.24 14.74
N ALA A 119 10.57 13.99 14.40
CA ALA A 119 11.91 13.42 14.49
C ALA A 119 12.91 14.14 13.57
N ALA A 120 12.49 14.49 12.34
CA ALA A 120 13.31 15.23 11.39
C ALA A 120 13.64 16.65 11.86
N ALA A 121 12.75 17.29 12.62
CA ALA A 121 12.97 18.63 13.17
C ALA A 121 13.92 18.65 14.39
N ALA A 122 14.20 17.49 15.00
CA ALA A 122 15.03 17.42 16.22
C ALA A 122 16.51 17.66 15.96
N GLU A 123 17.02 17.23 14.79
CA GLU A 123 18.43 17.38 14.43
C GLU A 123 18.58 17.76 12.95
N PRO A 124 19.58 18.59 12.58
CA PRO A 124 19.87 18.94 11.19
C PRO A 124 20.39 17.72 10.38
N THR A 125 19.50 17.05 9.72
CA THR A 125 19.78 15.86 8.91
C THR A 125 19.22 16.00 7.50
N GLY A 126 19.62 15.12 6.61
CA GLY A 126 19.15 15.16 5.21
C GLY A 126 19.45 13.87 4.46
N MET A 127 19.19 13.90 3.17
CA MET A 127 19.40 12.78 2.26
C MET A 127 20.00 13.24 0.93
N THR A 128 20.81 12.36 0.34
CA THR A 128 21.45 12.59 -0.96
C THR A 128 21.32 11.33 -1.82
N ALA A 129 20.76 11.46 -3.02
CA ALA A 129 20.77 10.38 -3.98
C ALA A 129 22.16 10.21 -4.60
N VAL A 130 22.64 8.97 -4.62
CA VAL A 130 23.88 8.53 -5.26
C VAL A 130 23.51 7.81 -6.54
N LEU A 131 23.87 8.36 -7.68
CA LEU A 131 23.50 7.88 -9.01
C LEU A 131 24.74 7.38 -9.77
N GLY A 132 24.76 6.10 -10.08
CA GLY A 132 25.92 5.41 -10.68
C GLY A 132 26.95 4.97 -9.64
N GLY A 133 28.13 4.61 -10.10
CA GLY A 133 29.15 3.99 -9.27
C GLY A 133 28.94 2.48 -9.06
N ASP A 134 29.98 1.81 -8.63
CA ASP A 134 29.92 0.42 -8.18
C ASP A 134 29.25 0.35 -6.82
N GLU A 135 28.33 -0.59 -6.61
CA GLU A 135 27.48 -0.66 -5.40
C GLU A 135 28.31 -0.85 -4.13
N GLU A 136 29.29 -1.76 -4.13
CA GLU A 136 30.13 -2.02 -2.97
C GLU A 136 30.96 -0.78 -2.61
N THR A 137 31.53 -0.13 -3.62
CA THR A 137 32.29 1.13 -3.48
C THR A 137 31.43 2.25 -2.92
N VAL A 138 30.18 2.37 -3.40
CA VAL A 138 29.22 3.38 -2.92
C VAL A 138 28.83 3.11 -1.46
N LEU A 139 28.49 1.88 -1.11
CA LEU A 139 28.13 1.49 0.27
C LEU A 139 29.30 1.70 1.24
N ALA A 140 30.51 1.34 0.83
CA ALA A 140 31.73 1.57 1.64
C ALA A 140 32.00 3.07 1.84
N ALA A 141 31.77 3.90 0.83
CA ALA A 141 31.91 5.35 0.95
C ALA A 141 30.85 5.97 1.87
N ILE A 142 29.60 5.54 1.77
CA ILE A 142 28.50 5.94 2.67
C ILE A 142 28.87 5.61 4.12
N ALA A 143 29.31 4.38 4.39
CA ALA A 143 29.72 3.94 5.75
C ALA A 143 30.92 4.72 6.27
N ARG A 144 31.94 4.97 5.44
CA ARG A 144 33.14 5.74 5.80
C ARG A 144 32.82 7.16 6.27
N HIS A 145 31.78 7.77 5.73
CA HIS A 145 31.33 9.11 6.12
C HIS A 145 30.27 9.10 7.24
N GLY A 146 30.03 7.95 7.92
CA GLY A 146 29.04 7.85 8.99
C GLY A 146 27.59 7.97 8.56
N LEU A 147 27.35 7.88 7.25
CA LEU A 147 26.03 7.92 6.66
C LEU A 147 25.37 6.52 6.65
N THR A 148 24.05 6.49 6.44
CA THR A 148 23.26 5.26 6.30
C THR A 148 22.72 5.15 4.88
N PRO A 149 22.79 3.98 4.22
CA PRO A 149 22.10 3.74 2.95
C PRO A 149 20.59 3.56 3.22
N ALA A 150 19.88 4.68 3.30
CA ALA A 150 18.48 4.73 3.72
C ALA A 150 17.52 4.07 2.71
N ASN A 151 17.81 4.19 1.41
CA ASN A 151 17.09 3.49 0.35
C ASN A 151 18.09 2.87 -0.63
N ILE A 152 17.96 1.58 -0.88
CA ILE A 152 18.62 0.91 -1.98
C ILE A 152 17.54 0.63 -3.03
N ASN A 153 17.47 1.50 -4.05
CA ASN A 153 16.34 1.49 -4.97
C ASN A 153 16.51 0.52 -6.14
N ALA A 154 17.73 0.48 -6.68
CA ALA A 154 18.14 -0.43 -7.76
C ALA A 154 19.66 -0.31 -7.94
N ALA A 155 20.25 -1.15 -8.78
CA ALA A 155 21.65 -1.03 -9.19
C ALA A 155 21.94 0.40 -9.69
N GLY A 156 22.93 1.04 -9.09
CA GLY A 156 23.31 2.42 -9.40
C GLY A 156 22.35 3.51 -8.89
N GLN A 157 21.46 3.20 -7.93
CA GLN A 157 20.61 4.21 -7.29
C GLN A 157 20.39 3.91 -5.80
N ILE A 158 21.23 4.54 -4.99
CA ILE A 158 21.21 4.45 -3.53
C ILE A 158 20.96 5.85 -2.94
N VAL A 159 20.27 5.94 -1.82
CA VAL A 159 20.07 7.20 -1.09
C VAL A 159 20.85 7.12 0.21
N ALA A 160 21.86 7.96 0.36
CA ALA A 160 22.61 8.15 1.60
C ALA A 160 21.88 9.17 2.49
N ALA A 161 21.79 8.90 3.79
CA ALA A 161 21.15 9.77 4.75
C ALA A 161 21.95 9.88 6.05
N GLY A 162 21.90 11.06 6.67
CA GLY A 162 22.60 11.35 7.92
C GLY A 162 22.66 12.82 8.26
N ALA A 163 23.61 13.21 9.11
CA ALA A 163 23.81 14.59 9.48
C ALA A 163 24.24 15.46 8.28
N ILE A 164 23.80 16.71 8.25
CA ILE A 164 24.13 17.64 7.15
C ILE A 164 25.66 17.80 6.99
N ALA A 165 26.41 17.81 8.09
CA ALA A 165 27.88 17.91 8.05
C ALA A 165 28.53 16.69 7.37
N ASP A 166 28.02 15.47 7.66
CA ASP A 166 28.50 14.22 7.07
C ASP A 166 28.16 14.15 5.56
N LEU A 167 26.95 14.60 5.20
CA LEU A 167 26.54 14.72 3.80
C LEU A 167 27.41 15.74 3.03
N ALA A 168 27.80 16.83 3.66
CA ALA A 168 28.72 17.81 3.06
C ALA A 168 30.14 17.22 2.87
N ALA A 169 30.64 16.46 3.83
CA ALA A 169 31.92 15.75 3.72
C ALA A 169 31.86 14.69 2.59
N PHE A 170 30.76 13.94 2.52
CA PHE A 170 30.51 12.96 1.45
C PHE A 170 30.43 13.60 0.06
N ALA A 171 29.83 14.80 -0.02
CA ALA A 171 29.78 15.56 -1.27
C ALA A 171 31.16 16.08 -1.74
N ALA A 172 32.06 16.32 -0.79
CA ALA A 172 33.46 16.74 -1.11
C ALA A 172 34.36 15.56 -1.53
N ASP A 173 34.01 14.31 -1.13
CA ASP A 173 34.75 13.09 -1.49
C ASP A 173 33.77 12.02 -2.03
N PRO A 174 33.17 12.25 -3.22
CA PRO A 174 32.16 11.35 -3.77
C PRO A 174 32.77 10.03 -4.26
N PRO A 175 32.03 8.92 -4.19
CA PRO A 175 32.51 7.64 -4.72
C PRO A 175 32.74 7.70 -6.23
N ALA A 176 33.77 7.01 -6.69
CA ALA A 176 34.15 7.00 -8.09
C ALA A 176 33.00 6.58 -9.02
N GLY A 177 32.78 7.31 -10.10
CA GLY A 177 31.74 7.04 -11.09
C GLY A 177 30.31 7.37 -10.63
N ALA A 178 30.13 7.89 -9.41
CA ALA A 178 28.83 8.31 -8.91
C ALA A 178 28.60 9.82 -9.03
N ARG A 179 27.32 10.20 -9.16
CA ARG A 179 26.85 11.59 -9.09
C ARG A 179 25.95 11.75 -7.88
N LEU A 180 26.19 12.78 -7.10
CA LEU A 180 25.41 13.10 -5.92
C LEU A 180 24.33 14.14 -6.25
N ARG A 181 23.12 13.92 -5.74
CA ARG A 181 21.98 14.82 -5.86
C ARG A 181 21.32 14.99 -4.49
N PRO A 182 21.50 16.12 -3.81
CA PRO A 182 20.77 16.43 -2.58
C PRO A 182 19.26 16.32 -2.81
N LEU A 183 18.58 15.67 -1.88
CA LEU A 183 17.12 15.54 -1.91
C LEU A 183 16.47 16.66 -1.09
N GLN A 184 15.36 17.18 -1.58
CA GLN A 184 14.56 18.20 -0.91
C GLN A 184 13.63 17.54 0.13
N VAL A 185 14.21 16.99 1.21
CA VAL A 185 13.50 16.33 2.30
C VAL A 185 13.92 16.91 3.64
N ALA A 186 13.04 16.81 4.64
CA ALA A 186 13.22 17.47 5.93
C ALA A 186 14.23 16.76 6.87
N GLY A 187 14.60 15.50 6.59
CA GLY A 187 15.47 14.75 7.51
C GLY A 187 16.00 13.45 6.94
N ALA A 188 16.83 12.76 7.73
CA ALA A 188 17.42 11.46 7.41
C ALA A 188 16.43 10.32 7.69
N PHE A 189 15.42 10.16 6.80
CA PHE A 189 14.44 9.09 6.90
C PHE A 189 15.10 7.71 6.77
N HIS A 190 14.46 6.69 7.35
CA HIS A 190 14.93 5.29 7.30
C HIS A 190 16.31 5.09 7.94
N THR A 191 16.64 5.88 8.96
CA THR A 191 17.88 5.80 9.75
C THR A 191 17.58 5.88 11.24
N ARG A 192 18.62 5.72 12.07
CA ARG A 192 18.54 5.89 13.52
C ARG A 192 17.91 7.21 13.97
N TYR A 193 17.98 8.26 13.17
CA TYR A 193 17.39 9.56 13.48
C TYR A 193 15.86 9.53 13.55
N MET A 194 15.24 8.50 12.95
CA MET A 194 13.80 8.27 13.01
C MET A 194 13.37 7.37 14.19
N ALA A 195 14.30 6.91 15.03
CA ALA A 195 13.96 6.05 16.18
C ALA A 195 12.87 6.63 17.11
N PRO A 196 12.80 7.96 17.36
CA PRO A 196 11.71 8.54 18.16
C PRO A 196 10.32 8.32 17.55
N ALA A 197 10.21 8.25 16.23
CA ALA A 197 8.94 8.04 15.55
C ALA A 197 8.42 6.58 15.66
N VAL A 198 9.31 5.61 15.88
CA VAL A 198 8.96 4.18 16.00
C VAL A 198 8.02 3.93 17.17
N ALA A 199 8.24 4.59 18.32
CA ALA A 199 7.41 4.39 19.52
C ALA A 199 5.97 4.85 19.27
N ALA A 200 5.78 6.06 18.76
CA ALA A 200 4.45 6.59 18.45
C ALA A 200 3.69 5.73 17.43
N LEU A 201 4.39 5.24 16.39
CA LEU A 201 3.77 4.38 15.39
C LEU A 201 3.44 3.00 15.97
N ARG A 202 4.28 2.45 16.87
CA ARG A 202 4.00 1.18 17.54
C ARG A 202 2.75 1.25 18.41
N ASP A 203 2.60 2.35 19.16
CA ASP A 203 1.43 2.56 20.01
C ASP A 203 0.14 2.66 19.14
N ALA A 204 0.20 3.38 18.03
CA ALA A 204 -0.93 3.45 17.10
C ALA A 204 -1.21 2.09 16.41
N ALA A 205 -0.18 1.34 16.07
CA ALA A 205 -0.32 0.02 15.44
C ALA A 205 -0.95 -1.03 16.39
N ALA A 206 -0.78 -0.89 17.70
CA ALA A 206 -1.41 -1.79 18.67
C ALA A 206 -2.95 -1.71 18.69
N GLU A 207 -3.51 -0.62 18.20
CA GLU A 207 -4.97 -0.40 18.10
C GLU A 207 -5.57 -0.87 16.78
N VAL A 208 -4.74 -1.35 15.84
CA VAL A 208 -5.19 -1.76 14.50
C VAL A 208 -5.39 -3.25 14.41
N ALA A 209 -6.56 -3.66 13.92
CA ALA A 209 -6.82 -5.04 13.57
C ALA A 209 -6.25 -5.37 12.20
N VAL A 210 -5.48 -6.44 12.10
CA VAL A 210 -4.90 -6.91 10.83
C VAL A 210 -5.32 -8.33 10.52
N THR A 211 -5.43 -8.64 9.23
CA THR A 211 -5.66 -9.98 8.69
C THR A 211 -4.48 -10.41 7.84
N ASP A 212 -4.35 -11.68 7.55
CA ASP A 212 -3.30 -12.18 6.69
C ASP A 212 -3.56 -11.75 5.23
N PRO A 213 -2.51 -11.42 4.46
CA PRO A 213 -2.66 -10.95 3.10
C PRO A 213 -3.25 -12.04 2.19
N TYR A 214 -4.21 -11.66 1.34
CA TYR A 214 -4.76 -12.55 0.30
C TYR A 214 -4.03 -12.44 -1.05
N LEU A 215 -3.14 -11.44 -1.20
CA LEU A 215 -2.22 -11.28 -2.32
C LEU A 215 -0.78 -11.51 -1.85
N THR A 216 0.12 -11.80 -2.79
CA THR A 216 1.55 -11.76 -2.50
C THR A 216 1.97 -10.33 -2.14
N LEU A 217 2.23 -10.05 -0.87
CA LEU A 217 2.59 -8.73 -0.37
C LEU A 217 4.09 -8.65 -0.08
N LEU A 218 4.83 -7.88 -0.90
CA LEU A 218 6.27 -7.70 -0.73
C LEU A 218 6.58 -6.63 0.31
N CYS A 219 7.63 -6.85 1.11
CA CYS A 219 8.04 -5.94 2.17
C CYS A 219 9.42 -5.32 1.90
N ASN A 220 9.58 -4.03 2.22
CA ASN A 220 10.82 -3.29 2.01
C ASN A 220 11.98 -3.71 2.93
N ALA A 221 11.73 -4.47 3.98
CA ALA A 221 12.78 -4.90 4.91
C ALA A 221 13.83 -5.81 4.24
N ASP A 222 13.35 -6.74 3.42
CA ASP A 222 14.17 -7.79 2.79
C ASP A 222 13.70 -8.16 1.36
N GLY A 223 12.67 -7.49 0.85
CA GLY A 223 12.05 -7.79 -0.43
C GLY A 223 11.20 -9.06 -0.45
N ALA A 224 11.13 -9.80 0.65
CA ALA A 224 10.37 -11.04 0.72
C ALA A 224 8.85 -10.79 0.83
N ALA A 225 8.06 -11.77 0.43
CA ALA A 225 6.64 -11.79 0.68
C ALA A 225 6.38 -12.06 2.16
N VAL A 226 5.47 -11.30 2.77
CA VAL A 226 4.98 -11.56 4.12
C VAL A 226 3.79 -12.51 4.09
N THR A 227 3.67 -13.36 5.10
CA THR A 227 2.62 -14.39 5.17
C THR A 227 1.55 -14.06 6.21
N THR A 228 1.83 -13.17 7.16
CA THR A 228 0.85 -12.77 8.18
C THR A 228 0.76 -11.26 8.31
N GLY A 229 -0.47 -10.78 8.58
CA GLY A 229 -0.70 -9.35 8.81
C GLY A 229 0.04 -8.82 10.02
N LYS A 230 0.21 -9.64 11.06
CA LYS A 230 0.97 -9.28 12.25
C LYS A 230 2.44 -9.02 11.94
N GLU A 231 3.09 -9.93 11.20
CA GLU A 231 4.47 -9.74 10.76
C GLU A 231 4.62 -8.49 9.91
N TRP A 232 3.69 -8.28 8.95
CA TRP A 232 3.69 -7.10 8.12
C TRP A 232 3.61 -5.81 8.97
N LEU A 233 2.71 -5.74 9.94
CA LEU A 233 2.54 -4.57 10.80
C LEU A 233 3.79 -4.29 11.65
N GLU A 234 4.44 -5.32 12.19
CA GLU A 234 5.71 -5.20 12.92
C GLU A 234 6.81 -4.63 12.01
N ARG A 235 6.89 -5.11 10.75
CA ARG A 235 7.85 -4.63 9.75
C ARG A 235 7.60 -3.18 9.34
N ILE A 236 6.34 -2.76 9.18
CA ILE A 236 5.95 -1.36 8.88
C ILE A 236 6.38 -0.41 10.00
N VAL A 237 6.20 -0.80 11.25
CA VAL A 237 6.66 -0.01 12.40
C VAL A 237 8.19 0.10 12.42
N ALA A 238 8.90 -0.97 12.19
CA ALA A 238 10.37 -0.99 12.19
C ALA A 238 10.96 -0.21 11.00
N GLN A 239 10.29 -0.23 9.83
CA GLN A 239 10.73 0.41 8.59
C GLN A 239 11.06 1.90 8.75
N VAL A 240 10.37 2.60 9.64
CA VAL A 240 10.57 4.04 9.86
C VAL A 240 12.04 4.37 10.15
N ALA A 241 12.73 3.49 10.88
CA ALA A 241 14.14 3.64 11.26
C ALA A 241 15.08 2.61 10.59
N ALA A 242 14.59 1.89 9.57
CA ALA A 242 15.33 0.85 8.85
C ALA A 242 15.36 1.12 7.35
N PRO A 243 16.41 0.69 6.63
CA PRO A 243 16.55 0.90 5.19
C PRO A 243 15.39 0.32 4.38
N VAL A 244 15.05 1.00 3.28
CA VAL A 244 14.13 0.50 2.25
C VAL A 244 14.93 -0.28 1.21
N ARG A 245 14.69 -1.58 1.12
CA ARG A 245 15.34 -2.51 0.18
C ARG A 245 14.46 -2.74 -1.05
N TRP A 246 14.21 -1.66 -1.81
CA TRP A 246 13.42 -1.77 -3.04
C TRP A 246 14.11 -2.61 -4.12
N ASP A 247 15.44 -2.62 -4.12
CA ASP A 247 16.27 -3.50 -4.95
C ASP A 247 15.92 -4.99 -4.76
N LEU A 248 15.67 -5.40 -3.52
CA LEU A 248 15.26 -6.77 -3.20
C LEU A 248 13.81 -7.03 -3.61
N CYS A 249 12.90 -6.05 -3.46
CA CYS A 249 11.55 -6.17 -3.99
C CYS A 249 11.56 -6.38 -5.51
N LEU A 250 12.36 -5.62 -6.25
CA LEU A 250 12.51 -5.80 -7.70
C LEU A 250 13.08 -7.18 -8.06
N ARG A 251 14.03 -7.69 -7.28
CA ARG A 251 14.56 -9.05 -7.46
C ARG A 251 13.48 -10.09 -7.24
N THR A 252 12.72 -9.99 -6.17
CA THR A 252 11.60 -10.90 -5.89
C THR A 252 10.54 -10.83 -6.98
N MET A 253 10.23 -9.64 -7.52
CA MET A 253 9.33 -9.51 -8.67
C MET A 253 9.85 -10.30 -9.89
N ALA A 254 11.18 -10.25 -10.16
CA ALA A 254 11.78 -11.04 -11.23
C ALA A 254 11.66 -12.56 -10.95
N ASP A 255 11.98 -12.99 -9.73
CA ASP A 255 11.95 -14.40 -9.32
C ASP A 255 10.52 -14.98 -9.34
N LEU A 256 9.51 -14.16 -9.05
CA LEU A 256 8.10 -14.51 -9.15
C LEU A 256 7.56 -14.52 -10.60
N GLY A 257 8.36 -14.06 -11.57
CA GLY A 257 7.94 -13.99 -12.96
C GLY A 257 6.88 -12.91 -13.21
N VAL A 258 6.97 -11.75 -12.55
CA VAL A 258 6.09 -10.61 -12.81
C VAL A 258 6.22 -10.18 -14.26
N THR A 259 5.09 -10.09 -14.97
CA THR A 259 5.00 -9.71 -16.39
C THR A 259 4.39 -8.34 -16.60
N ALA A 260 3.68 -7.80 -15.59
CA ALA A 260 3.13 -6.44 -15.63
C ALA A 260 3.20 -5.74 -14.27
N ILE A 261 3.39 -4.42 -14.33
CA ILE A 261 3.41 -3.52 -13.18
C ILE A 261 2.47 -2.34 -13.44
N ILE A 262 1.55 -2.09 -12.51
CA ILE A 262 0.77 -0.85 -12.45
C ILE A 262 1.25 -0.06 -11.24
N GLU A 263 1.75 1.16 -11.45
CA GLU A 263 2.10 2.07 -10.37
C GLU A 263 0.97 3.06 -10.13
N LEU A 264 0.47 3.10 -8.89
CA LEU A 264 -0.60 4.01 -8.47
C LEU A 264 -0.13 5.47 -8.39
N PRO A 265 -1.04 6.46 -8.44
CA PRO A 265 -0.68 7.89 -8.39
C PRO A 265 0.18 8.26 -7.17
N PRO A 266 1.09 9.26 -7.37
CA PRO A 266 1.32 10.08 -8.56
C PRO A 266 2.16 9.42 -9.66
N ALA A 267 2.61 8.22 -9.48
CA ALA A 267 3.25 7.29 -10.41
C ALA A 267 4.43 7.85 -11.25
N GLY A 268 5.24 6.94 -11.77
CA GLY A 268 6.38 7.24 -12.64
C GLY A 268 7.74 7.02 -11.99
N THR A 269 7.80 6.95 -10.65
CA THR A 269 9.06 6.71 -9.92
C THR A 269 9.41 5.22 -9.93
N LEU A 270 8.49 4.36 -9.50
CA LEU A 270 8.73 2.92 -9.39
C LEU A 270 8.78 2.25 -10.77
N THR A 271 7.91 2.64 -11.68
CA THR A 271 7.99 2.20 -13.09
C THR A 271 9.31 2.64 -13.74
N GLY A 272 9.82 3.84 -13.40
CA GLY A 272 11.14 4.28 -13.84
C GLY A 272 12.30 3.42 -13.32
N LEU A 273 12.21 2.90 -12.09
CA LEU A 273 13.17 1.95 -11.51
C LEU A 273 13.02 0.56 -12.15
N ALA A 274 11.79 0.07 -12.23
CA ALA A 274 11.47 -1.23 -12.78
C ALA A 274 11.88 -1.38 -14.26
N ARG A 275 11.76 -0.32 -15.07
CA ARG A 275 12.16 -0.34 -16.49
C ARG A 275 13.60 -0.78 -16.70
N ARG A 276 14.49 -0.43 -15.77
CA ARG A 276 15.91 -0.82 -15.84
C ARG A 276 16.17 -2.18 -15.21
N ALA A 277 15.46 -2.50 -14.14
CA ALA A 277 15.67 -3.72 -13.36
C ALA A 277 14.94 -4.94 -13.94
N LEU A 278 13.81 -4.72 -14.61
CA LEU A 278 12.90 -5.75 -15.12
C LEU A 278 12.64 -5.53 -16.63
N PRO A 279 13.64 -5.75 -17.50
CA PRO A 279 13.45 -5.57 -18.93
C PRO A 279 12.40 -6.55 -19.48
N GLY A 280 11.50 -6.06 -20.34
CA GLY A 280 10.43 -6.87 -20.94
C GLY A 280 9.14 -6.93 -20.13
N VAL A 281 9.11 -6.44 -18.88
CA VAL A 281 7.88 -6.35 -18.07
C VAL A 281 7.05 -5.16 -18.56
N ALA A 282 5.76 -5.39 -18.83
CA ALA A 282 4.81 -4.33 -19.18
C ALA A 282 4.65 -3.37 -17.99
N GLN A 283 4.63 -2.07 -18.25
CA GLN A 283 4.58 -1.07 -17.19
C GLN A 283 3.61 0.05 -17.49
N LEU A 284 2.72 0.31 -16.56
CA LEU A 284 1.79 1.41 -16.61
C LEU A 284 1.94 2.29 -15.37
N ALA A 285 2.33 3.55 -15.59
CA ALA A 285 2.33 4.58 -14.55
C ALA A 285 0.97 5.29 -14.57
N LEU A 286 0.08 4.96 -13.63
CA LEU A 286 -1.28 5.51 -13.56
C LEU A 286 -1.24 6.92 -12.95
N LYS A 287 -0.86 7.91 -13.74
CA LYS A 287 -0.70 9.30 -13.28
C LYS A 287 -2.02 10.06 -13.24
N THR A 288 -2.86 9.83 -14.23
CA THR A 288 -4.09 10.58 -14.50
C THR A 288 -5.23 9.62 -14.86
N PRO A 289 -6.51 10.02 -14.67
CA PRO A 289 -7.66 9.14 -14.88
C PRO A 289 -7.86 8.63 -16.32
N ASP A 290 -7.36 9.34 -17.32
CA ASP A 290 -7.39 8.91 -18.70
C ASP A 290 -6.65 7.58 -18.94
N GLN A 291 -5.75 7.19 -18.03
CA GLN A 291 -5.04 5.92 -18.08
C GLN A 291 -5.80 4.76 -17.40
N LEU A 292 -6.96 5.00 -16.79
CA LEU A 292 -7.76 3.96 -16.14
C LEU A 292 -8.21 2.87 -17.09
N ALA A 293 -8.58 3.22 -18.34
CA ALA A 293 -8.95 2.23 -19.35
C ALA A 293 -7.77 1.29 -19.66
N ALA A 294 -6.61 1.87 -19.97
CA ALA A 294 -5.40 1.09 -20.26
C ALA A 294 -4.94 0.22 -19.05
N ALA A 295 -5.17 0.70 -17.81
CA ALA A 295 -4.88 -0.08 -16.63
C ALA A 295 -5.82 -1.29 -16.50
N ARG A 296 -7.10 -1.13 -16.78
CA ARG A 296 -8.08 -2.23 -16.82
C ARG A 296 -7.76 -3.24 -17.91
N ASP A 297 -7.47 -2.77 -19.14
CA ASP A 297 -7.07 -3.62 -20.24
C ASP A 297 -5.86 -4.49 -19.86
N LEU A 298 -4.84 -3.90 -19.23
CA LEU A 298 -3.66 -4.61 -18.76
C LEU A 298 -3.99 -5.66 -17.67
N ILE A 299 -4.93 -5.38 -16.78
CA ILE A 299 -5.43 -6.33 -15.79
C ILE A 299 -6.16 -7.49 -16.49
N GLU A 300 -7.07 -7.20 -17.42
CA GLU A 300 -7.84 -8.19 -18.16
C GLU A 300 -6.95 -9.13 -19.01
N GLU A 301 -5.91 -8.57 -19.65
CA GLU A 301 -4.92 -9.37 -20.38
C GLU A 301 -4.27 -10.42 -19.48
N HIS A 302 -3.89 -10.01 -18.23
CA HIS A 302 -3.24 -10.92 -17.29
C HIS A 302 -4.19 -11.92 -16.65
N LEU A 303 -5.47 -11.61 -16.53
CA LEU A 303 -6.50 -12.56 -16.10
C LEU A 303 -6.71 -13.64 -17.15
N SER A 304 -6.79 -13.26 -18.44
CA SER A 304 -6.98 -14.19 -19.54
C SER A 304 -5.78 -15.12 -19.78
N GLU A 305 -4.55 -14.66 -19.47
CA GLU A 305 -3.35 -15.49 -19.55
C GLU A 305 -3.23 -16.49 -18.38
N SER A 306 -3.80 -16.17 -17.20
CA SER A 306 -3.83 -17.08 -16.06
C SER A 306 -4.80 -18.26 -16.25
N ASP A 307 -5.75 -18.16 -17.17
CA ASP A 307 -6.69 -19.23 -17.54
C ASP A 307 -6.12 -20.28 -18.52
N GLY A 308 -4.82 -20.25 -18.81
CA GLY A 308 -4.14 -21.26 -19.61
C GLY A 308 -4.14 -22.66 -18.95
N PRO A 309 -4.04 -23.76 -19.75
CA PRO A 309 -4.22 -25.13 -19.26
C PRO A 309 -3.06 -25.58 -18.37
N GLY A 310 -3.05 -25.17 -17.10
CA GLY A 310 -2.03 -25.54 -16.13
C GLY A 310 -2.19 -24.94 -14.74
N HIS A 311 -2.98 -23.89 -14.60
CA HIS A 311 -3.32 -23.34 -13.29
C HIS A 311 -4.75 -23.80 -12.97
N GLY A 312 -4.88 -24.61 -11.91
CA GLY A 312 -6.22 -25.06 -11.48
C GLY A 312 -7.12 -23.84 -11.28
N HIS A 313 -8.29 -23.85 -11.88
CA HIS A 313 -9.31 -22.83 -11.68
C HIS A 313 -9.45 -22.56 -10.19
N LEU A 314 -9.10 -21.36 -9.76
CA LEU A 314 -9.60 -20.88 -8.47
C LEU A 314 -11.11 -20.86 -8.60
N PRO A 315 -11.86 -21.41 -7.66
CA PRO A 315 -13.31 -21.43 -7.76
C PRO A 315 -13.80 -19.98 -7.92
N GLU A 316 -14.71 -19.74 -8.88
CA GLU A 316 -15.32 -18.43 -9.11
C GLU A 316 -16.05 -17.87 -7.87
N TRP A 317 -16.24 -18.69 -6.87
CA TRP A 317 -16.85 -18.35 -5.61
C TRP A 317 -15.84 -18.05 -4.49
N ARG A 318 -16.26 -17.32 -3.48
CA ARG A 318 -15.51 -17.00 -2.26
C ARG A 318 -16.31 -17.44 -1.04
N LEU A 319 -15.62 -17.64 0.07
CA LEU A 319 -16.22 -17.90 1.37
C LEU A 319 -16.18 -16.64 2.23
N ILE A 320 -17.32 -16.30 2.83
CA ILE A 320 -17.37 -15.34 3.92
C ILE A 320 -17.42 -16.14 5.20
N VAL A 321 -16.50 -15.84 6.12
CA VAL A 321 -16.28 -16.60 7.34
C VAL A 321 -16.75 -15.83 8.57
N ALA A 322 -16.99 -16.55 9.67
CA ALA A 322 -17.38 -15.97 10.95
C ALA A 322 -16.24 -15.08 11.50
N PRO A 323 -16.51 -13.80 11.84
CA PRO A 323 -15.51 -12.88 12.37
C PRO A 323 -15.14 -13.19 13.84
N THR A 324 -15.89 -14.04 14.49
CA THR A 324 -15.69 -14.46 15.90
C THR A 324 -16.52 -15.70 16.19
N SER A 325 -16.19 -16.43 17.27
CA SER A 325 -17.02 -17.54 17.74
C SER A 325 -18.28 -17.03 18.46
N GLY A 326 -19.43 -17.62 18.16
CA GLY A 326 -20.72 -17.23 18.75
C GLY A 326 -21.90 -17.96 18.12
N THR A 327 -23.06 -17.31 18.07
CA THR A 327 -24.29 -17.82 17.43
C THR A 327 -24.60 -16.96 16.22
N PHE A 328 -24.71 -17.56 15.04
CA PHE A 328 -25.09 -16.85 13.83
C PHE A 328 -26.55 -16.41 13.88
N ARG A 329 -26.84 -15.19 13.42
CA ARG A 329 -28.18 -14.64 13.24
C ARG A 329 -28.33 -14.05 11.87
N SER A 330 -29.32 -14.52 11.12
CA SER A 330 -29.67 -13.95 9.82
C SER A 330 -30.34 -12.58 10.00
N PRO A 331 -30.29 -11.68 8.98
CA PRO A 331 -30.91 -10.36 9.07
C PRO A 331 -32.43 -10.47 9.26
N ALA A 332 -32.98 -9.85 10.30
CA ALA A 332 -34.43 -9.89 10.58
C ALA A 332 -35.23 -9.27 9.43
N GLY A 333 -36.15 -10.03 8.83
CA GLY A 333 -37.14 -9.57 7.86
C GLY A 333 -36.64 -9.41 6.41
N ARG A 334 -35.48 -9.92 6.05
CA ARG A 334 -34.91 -9.85 4.69
C ARG A 334 -34.55 -11.20 4.07
N PHE A 335 -35.40 -12.22 4.27
CA PHE A 335 -35.18 -13.53 3.66
C PHE A 335 -35.01 -13.47 2.12
N ASP A 336 -35.68 -12.53 1.42
CA ASP A 336 -35.56 -12.39 -0.03
C ASP A 336 -34.20 -11.78 -0.46
N ALA A 337 -33.57 -10.94 0.38
CA ALA A 337 -32.27 -10.30 0.05
C ALA A 337 -31.06 -11.17 0.39
N THR A 338 -31.25 -12.26 1.14
CA THR A 338 -30.21 -13.23 1.52
C THR A 338 -30.49 -14.63 0.96
N ALA A 339 -31.50 -14.78 0.08
CA ALA A 339 -31.78 -16.04 -0.58
C ALA A 339 -30.64 -16.44 -1.54
N THR A 340 -30.45 -17.72 -1.73
CA THR A 340 -29.56 -18.22 -2.78
C THR A 340 -29.93 -17.60 -4.15
N GLY A 341 -28.97 -17.05 -4.87
CA GLY A 341 -29.17 -16.28 -6.09
C GLY A 341 -29.40 -14.77 -5.85
N ALA A 342 -29.50 -14.31 -4.59
CA ALA A 342 -29.65 -12.88 -4.32
C ALA A 342 -28.35 -12.11 -4.58
N MET A 343 -28.49 -10.94 -5.21
CA MET A 343 -27.41 -9.99 -5.37
C MET A 343 -27.25 -9.10 -4.14
N VAL A 344 -26.04 -9.02 -3.61
CA VAL A 344 -25.70 -8.20 -2.46
C VAL A 344 -24.65 -7.16 -2.85
N ALA A 345 -24.89 -5.91 -2.47
CA ALA A 345 -23.97 -4.82 -2.73
C ALA A 345 -22.77 -4.87 -1.78
N LEU A 346 -21.74 -4.10 -2.10
CA LEU A 346 -20.61 -3.84 -1.21
C LEU A 346 -21.10 -3.42 0.19
N THR A 347 -20.54 -4.01 1.24
CA THR A 347 -20.91 -3.76 2.64
C THR A 347 -22.35 -4.16 3.03
N SER A 348 -23.09 -4.87 2.17
CA SER A 348 -24.39 -5.40 2.56
C SER A 348 -24.26 -6.32 3.78
N GLU A 349 -25.09 -6.05 4.78
CA GLU A 349 -25.17 -6.91 5.97
C GLU A 349 -25.79 -8.26 5.61
N LEU A 350 -25.02 -9.31 5.84
CA LEU A 350 -25.42 -10.71 5.62
C LEU A 350 -25.96 -11.38 6.89
N GLY A 351 -25.75 -10.75 8.06
CA GLY A 351 -26.13 -11.25 9.34
C GLY A 351 -25.22 -10.76 10.46
N THR A 352 -25.40 -11.34 11.63
CA THR A 352 -24.56 -11.05 12.81
C THR A 352 -24.10 -12.33 13.49
N VAL A 353 -22.96 -12.26 14.17
CA VAL A 353 -22.54 -13.30 15.13
C VAL A 353 -22.68 -12.74 16.53
N VAL A 354 -23.61 -13.32 17.31
CA VAL A 354 -23.90 -12.92 18.68
C VAL A 354 -22.96 -13.64 19.63
N THR A 355 -22.25 -12.87 20.45
CA THR A 355 -21.33 -13.38 21.49
C THR A 355 -21.79 -12.94 22.87
N ARG A 356 -21.14 -13.40 23.92
CA ARG A 356 -21.36 -12.89 25.29
C ARG A 356 -20.97 -11.42 25.47
N GLY A 357 -20.11 -10.90 24.60
CA GLY A 357 -19.60 -9.53 24.65
C GLY A 357 -20.28 -8.55 23.67
N GLY A 358 -21.30 -9.00 22.92
CA GLY A 358 -22.02 -8.18 21.94
C GLY A 358 -22.18 -8.87 20.59
N GLU A 359 -22.64 -8.11 19.61
CA GLU A 359 -22.88 -8.58 18.25
C GLU A 359 -21.76 -8.11 17.31
N ARG A 360 -21.40 -8.96 16.34
CA ARG A 360 -20.48 -8.65 15.26
C ARG A 360 -21.19 -8.79 13.93
N SER A 361 -21.27 -7.70 13.16
CA SER A 361 -21.88 -7.72 11.83
C SER A 361 -21.03 -8.54 10.85
N LEU A 362 -21.72 -9.29 10.00
CA LEU A 362 -21.17 -10.01 8.86
C LEU A 362 -21.60 -9.27 7.60
N ALA A 363 -20.65 -8.70 6.86
CA ALA A 363 -20.91 -7.96 5.63
C ALA A 363 -20.05 -8.46 4.49
N THR A 364 -20.50 -8.22 3.24
CA THR A 364 -19.68 -8.57 2.06
C THR A 364 -18.62 -7.49 1.83
N PRO A 365 -17.35 -7.85 1.62
CA PRO A 365 -16.31 -6.90 1.26
C PRO A 365 -16.31 -6.51 -0.23
N TRP A 366 -17.22 -7.04 -1.05
CA TRP A 366 -17.42 -6.76 -2.47
C TRP A 366 -18.87 -7.05 -2.89
N PRO A 367 -19.38 -6.51 -4.02
CA PRO A 367 -20.65 -6.93 -4.59
C PRO A 367 -20.60 -8.41 -5.00
N ALA A 368 -21.63 -9.17 -4.65
CA ALA A 368 -21.63 -10.60 -4.89
C ALA A 368 -23.05 -11.18 -5.06
N GLU A 369 -23.12 -12.35 -5.69
CA GLU A 369 -24.29 -13.21 -5.71
C GLU A 369 -24.13 -14.29 -4.63
N ILE A 370 -25.16 -14.51 -3.80
CA ILE A 370 -25.17 -15.57 -2.80
C ILE A 370 -25.38 -16.91 -3.50
N ILE A 371 -24.38 -17.77 -3.44
CA ILE A 371 -24.45 -19.12 -4.05
C ILE A 371 -25.06 -20.12 -3.09
N GLU A 372 -24.65 -20.10 -1.83
CA GLU A 372 -25.06 -21.10 -0.84
C GLU A 372 -24.79 -20.61 0.57
N TRP A 373 -25.76 -20.78 1.46
CA TRP A 373 -25.56 -20.66 2.91
C TRP A 373 -25.06 -21.99 3.49
N LEU A 374 -24.02 -21.93 4.31
CA LEU A 374 -23.39 -23.07 4.95
C LEU A 374 -23.80 -23.20 6.43
N VAL A 375 -24.64 -22.29 6.92
CA VAL A 375 -25.18 -22.23 8.29
C VAL A 375 -26.63 -21.77 8.25
N GLU A 376 -27.37 -22.13 9.30
CA GLU A 376 -28.77 -21.71 9.54
C GLU A 376 -28.85 -20.69 10.68
N ASP A 377 -29.96 -19.95 10.77
CA ASP A 377 -30.18 -19.00 11.85
C ASP A 377 -30.21 -19.75 13.21
N GLY A 378 -29.37 -19.31 14.13
CA GLY A 378 -29.21 -19.92 15.44
C GLY A 378 -28.07 -20.92 15.56
N ASP A 379 -27.36 -21.22 14.48
CA ASP A 379 -26.25 -22.17 14.54
C ASP A 379 -25.07 -21.62 15.37
N PRO A 380 -24.45 -22.47 16.19
CA PRO A 380 -23.17 -22.13 16.81
C PRO A 380 -22.06 -22.13 15.77
N VAL A 381 -21.25 -21.06 15.75
CA VAL A 381 -20.15 -20.91 14.80
C VAL A 381 -18.84 -20.62 15.52
N SER A 382 -17.74 -21.08 14.93
CA SER A 382 -16.37 -20.78 15.39
C SER A 382 -15.76 -19.68 14.52
N GLU A 383 -14.87 -18.90 15.09
CA GLU A 383 -14.07 -17.90 14.35
C GLU A 383 -13.37 -18.56 13.14
N GLY A 384 -13.46 -17.95 11.98
CA GLY A 384 -12.94 -18.48 10.72
C GLY A 384 -13.82 -19.56 10.05
N GLN A 385 -14.91 -20.00 10.68
CA GLN A 385 -15.83 -20.99 10.08
C GLN A 385 -16.54 -20.39 8.87
N PRO A 386 -16.54 -21.08 7.69
CA PRO A 386 -17.30 -20.67 6.52
C PRO A 386 -18.80 -20.55 6.81
N LEU A 387 -19.42 -19.43 6.47
CA LEU A 387 -20.83 -19.14 6.70
C LEU A 387 -21.65 -19.07 5.42
N VAL A 388 -21.08 -18.47 4.37
CA VAL A 388 -21.76 -18.34 3.09
C VAL A 388 -20.75 -18.40 1.94
N ARG A 389 -21.16 -19.06 0.86
CA ARG A 389 -20.46 -19.09 -0.41
C ARG A 389 -21.07 -18.02 -1.31
N VAL A 390 -20.25 -17.14 -1.82
CA VAL A 390 -20.67 -16.04 -2.69
C VAL A 390 -19.85 -16.04 -3.98
N GLN A 391 -20.45 -15.63 -5.06
CA GLN A 391 -19.76 -15.37 -6.31
C GLN A 391 -19.60 -13.85 -6.47
N PRO A 392 -18.38 -13.29 -6.46
CA PRO A 392 -18.18 -11.87 -6.75
C PRO A 392 -18.80 -11.50 -8.10
N ARG A 393 -19.46 -10.36 -8.15
CA ARG A 393 -20.09 -9.82 -9.35
C ARG A 393 -19.69 -8.36 -9.52
N GLU A 394 -19.46 -7.98 -10.75
CA GLU A 394 -19.23 -6.58 -11.10
C GLU A 394 -20.57 -5.83 -11.12
N GLY A 395 -20.60 -4.66 -10.50
CA GLY A 395 -21.58 -3.60 -10.72
C GLY A 395 -23.04 -3.91 -10.34
N VAL A 396 -23.36 -3.87 -9.03
CA VAL A 396 -24.70 -3.51 -8.56
C VAL A 396 -24.59 -2.28 -7.68
#